data_7b56b148e738aa4fce595058cca7dbf8
#
_entry.id   7b56b148e738aa4fce595058cca7dbf8
#
_cell.length_a   1.000
_cell.length_b   1.000
_cell.length_c   1.000
_cell.angle_alpha   90.00
_cell.angle_beta   90.00
_cell.angle_gamma   90.00
#
_symmetry.space_group_name_H-M   'P 1'
#
loop_
_entity.id
_entity.type
_entity.pdbx_description
1 polymer ?
#
loop_
_entity_poly.entity_id
_entity_poly.type
_entity_poly.pdbx_seq_one_letter_code
_entity_poly.pdbx_strand_id
1 'polypeptide(L)'
;MYIINFKYIIKMDNYDSFIFDGLLDRYIEEQAKFKKGQVVYMEYTYQYHNQTKLGVCVGIVTGIGVTKVERTIGNNKYIDYPIVYTVVHAKGVSRCVSECKLGSVAEHILKERLKRDGKNNEQNSEPATNN
;
A
#
# COMPACT_ATOMS: atom_id res chain seq x y z
N MET A 1 -13.72 7.22 22.46
CA MET A 1 -12.92 6.00 22.46
C MET A 1 -12.73 5.53 21.03
N TYR A 2 -11.51 5.23 20.67
CA TYR A 2 -11.17 4.75 19.33
C TYR A 2 -10.46 3.42 19.46
N ILE A 3 -10.82 2.49 18.56
CA ILE A 3 -10.18 1.18 18.49
C ILE A 3 -9.37 1.15 17.21
N ILE A 4 -8.05 1.11 17.33
CA ILE A 4 -7.14 0.98 16.19
C ILE A 4 -6.91 -0.49 15.91
N ASN A 5 -6.72 -1.26 16.97
CA ASN A 5 -6.56 -2.71 16.97
C ASN A 5 -6.98 -3.19 18.35
N PHE A 6 -7.34 -4.46 18.50
CA PHE A 6 -7.70 -5.00 19.82
C PHE A 6 -6.61 -4.81 20.87
N LYS A 7 -5.35 -4.79 20.46
CA LYS A 7 -4.22 -4.52 21.35
C LYS A 7 -4.12 -3.05 21.76
N TYR A 8 -4.74 -2.17 21.00
CA TYR A 8 -4.57 -0.73 21.12
C TYR A 8 -5.92 -0.06 21.25
N ILE A 9 -6.58 -0.33 22.36
CA ILE A 9 -7.83 0.34 22.70
C ILE A 9 -7.46 1.62 23.46
N ILE A 10 -7.86 2.75 22.92
CA ILE A 10 -7.47 4.04 23.43
C ILE A 10 -8.71 4.87 23.71
N LYS A 11 -8.81 5.36 24.94
CA LYS A 11 -9.79 6.38 25.32
C LYS A 11 -9.11 7.74 25.20
N MET A 12 -9.43 8.45 24.15
CA MET A 12 -8.77 9.72 23.86
C MET A 12 -8.88 10.74 24.99
N ASP A 13 -9.99 10.72 25.72
CA ASP A 13 -10.27 11.69 26.79
C ASP A 13 -9.37 11.49 28.01
N ASN A 14 -8.82 10.30 28.20
CA ASN A 14 -8.11 9.92 29.42
C ASN A 14 -6.61 9.72 29.22
N TYR A 15 -6.12 9.88 28.00
CA TYR A 15 -4.71 9.69 27.68
C TYR A 15 -4.11 11.01 27.22
N ASP A 16 -2.89 11.27 27.64
CA ASP A 16 -2.18 12.41 27.09
C ASP A 16 -1.66 12.05 25.70
N SER A 17 -1.34 13.07 24.91
CA SER A 17 -0.91 12.89 23.54
C SER A 17 0.39 12.10 23.42
N PHE A 18 1.26 12.18 24.42
CA PHE A 18 2.53 11.47 24.41
C PHE A 18 2.31 9.94 24.45
N ILE A 19 1.42 9.49 25.33
CA ILE A 19 1.10 8.06 25.44
C ILE A 19 0.40 7.59 24.16
N PHE A 20 -0.52 8.40 23.65
CA PHE A 20 -1.23 8.09 22.42
C PHE A 20 -0.27 7.95 21.24
N ASP A 21 0.64 8.89 21.07
CA ASP A 21 1.62 8.89 19.98
C ASP A 21 2.54 7.68 20.08
N GLY A 22 2.97 7.31 21.28
CA GLY A 22 3.80 6.12 21.46
C GLY A 22 3.08 4.84 21.08
N LEU A 23 1.81 4.71 21.41
CA LEU A 23 1.00 3.57 21.03
C LEU A 23 0.74 3.53 19.53
N LEU A 24 0.53 4.69 18.93
CA LEU A 24 0.34 4.80 17.49
C LEU A 24 1.59 4.38 16.73
N ASP A 25 2.76 4.82 17.18
CA ASP A 25 4.04 4.43 16.58
C ASP A 25 4.23 2.91 16.63
N ARG A 26 3.91 2.29 17.75
CA ARG A 26 3.99 0.83 17.88
C ARG A 26 3.00 0.12 16.96
N TYR A 27 1.80 0.64 16.85
CA TYR A 27 0.81 0.10 15.92
C TYR A 27 1.32 0.13 14.48
N ILE A 28 1.85 1.27 14.06
CA ILE A 28 2.42 1.43 12.71
C ILE A 28 3.57 0.46 12.51
N GLU A 29 4.49 0.37 13.47
CA GLU A 29 5.65 -0.52 13.36
C GLU A 29 5.26 -1.98 13.21
N GLU A 30 4.23 -2.42 13.93
CA GLU A 30 3.77 -3.81 13.88
C GLU A 30 2.92 -4.12 12.65
N GLN A 31 2.14 -3.16 12.15
CA GLN A 31 1.15 -3.39 11.11
C GLN A 31 1.59 -2.97 9.72
N ALA A 32 2.54 -2.06 9.61
CA ALA A 32 2.97 -1.56 8.31
C ALA A 32 3.72 -2.62 7.53
N LYS A 33 3.30 -2.84 6.30
CA LYS A 33 3.96 -3.77 5.38
C LYS A 33 5.31 -3.23 4.89
N PHE A 34 5.41 -1.92 4.74
CA PHE A 34 6.61 -1.26 4.22
C PHE A 34 7.20 -0.36 5.28
N LYS A 35 8.51 -0.15 5.21
CA LYS A 35 9.26 0.66 6.18
C LYS A 35 9.79 1.92 5.53
N LYS A 36 10.05 2.94 6.35
CA LYS A 36 10.72 4.15 5.87
C LYS A 36 12.08 3.80 5.27
N GLY A 37 12.36 4.40 4.13
CA GLY A 37 13.59 4.14 3.37
C GLY A 37 13.47 2.98 2.40
N GLN A 38 12.39 2.22 2.44
CA GLN A 38 12.21 1.11 1.51
C GLN A 38 11.85 1.61 0.13
N VAL A 39 12.45 0.99 -0.88
CA VAL A 39 12.12 1.24 -2.28
C VAL A 39 10.91 0.40 -2.65
N VAL A 40 9.91 1.03 -3.23
CA VAL A 40 8.64 0.38 -3.55
C VAL A 40 8.19 0.73 -4.96
N TYR A 41 7.34 -0.09 -5.52
CA TYR A 41 6.53 0.27 -6.67
C TYR A 41 5.24 0.91 -6.20
N MET A 42 4.81 1.92 -6.93
CA MET A 42 3.54 2.59 -6.66
C MET A 42 2.69 2.61 -7.92
N GLU A 43 1.47 2.13 -7.81
CA GLU A 43 0.48 2.25 -8.87
C GLU A 43 -0.18 3.62 -8.80
N TYR A 44 -0.35 4.25 -9.94
CA TYR A 44 -1.06 5.51 -10.04
C TYR A 44 -1.93 5.54 -11.30
N THR A 45 -2.91 6.42 -11.31
CA THR A 45 -3.76 6.63 -12.46
C THR A 45 -3.45 7.98 -13.11
N TYR A 46 -3.57 8.05 -14.41
CA TYR A 46 -3.38 9.30 -15.13
C TYR A 46 -4.38 9.38 -16.29
N GLN A 47 -4.62 10.60 -16.73
CA GLN A 47 -5.52 10.85 -17.84
C GLN A 47 -4.74 10.98 -19.14
N TYR A 48 -5.18 10.25 -20.14
CA TYR A 48 -4.58 10.30 -21.47
C TYR A 48 -5.71 10.21 -22.51
N HIS A 49 -5.88 11.27 -23.30
CA HIS A 49 -6.97 11.37 -24.30
C HIS A 49 -8.34 11.01 -23.71
N ASN A 50 -8.68 11.62 -22.57
CA ASN A 50 -9.94 11.42 -21.84
C ASN A 50 -10.14 9.98 -21.33
N GLN A 51 -9.10 9.18 -21.32
CA GLN A 51 -9.13 7.83 -20.74
C GLN A 51 -8.27 7.78 -19.49
N THR A 52 -8.76 7.08 -18.49
CA THR A 52 -7.98 6.82 -17.29
C THR A 52 -7.09 5.62 -17.52
N LYS A 53 -5.80 5.79 -17.34
CA LYS A 53 -4.81 4.74 -17.52
C LYS A 53 -4.05 4.49 -16.23
N LEU A 54 -3.55 3.27 -16.09
CA LEU A 54 -2.72 2.88 -14.96
C LEU A 54 -1.25 3.03 -15.32
N GLY A 55 -0.49 3.54 -14.38
CA GLY A 55 0.95 3.61 -14.48
C GLY A 55 1.58 3.05 -13.22
N VAL A 56 2.86 2.76 -13.30
CA VAL A 56 3.65 2.27 -12.18
C VAL A 56 4.94 3.06 -12.13
N CYS A 57 5.32 3.53 -10.97
CA CYS A 57 6.59 4.20 -10.76
C CYS A 57 7.31 3.62 -9.56
N VAL A 58 8.59 3.90 -9.48
CA VAL A 58 9.42 3.50 -8.34
C VAL A 58 9.59 4.70 -7.43
N GLY A 59 9.46 4.48 -6.15
CA GLY A 59 9.63 5.52 -5.15
C GLY A 59 10.22 4.98 -3.87
N ILE A 60 10.42 5.89 -2.92
CA ILE A 60 10.96 5.57 -1.61
C ILE A 60 9.93 5.99 -0.57
N VAL A 61 9.65 5.11 0.37
CA VAL A 61 8.77 5.40 1.50
C VAL A 61 9.50 6.36 2.43
N THR A 62 8.94 7.54 2.63
CA THR A 62 9.51 8.56 3.52
C THR A 62 8.67 8.83 4.75
N GLY A 63 7.43 8.38 4.75
CA GLY A 63 6.55 8.53 5.88
C GLY A 63 5.51 7.43 5.93
N ILE A 64 5.07 7.10 7.13
CA ILE A 64 4.05 6.11 7.38
C ILE A 64 3.09 6.71 8.40
N GLY A 65 1.81 6.61 8.13
CA GLY A 65 0.79 7.14 9.01
C GLY A 65 -0.46 6.30 9.00
N VAL A 66 -1.46 6.80 9.66
CA VAL A 66 -2.78 6.18 9.75
C VAL A 66 -3.80 7.24 9.37
N THR A 67 -4.74 6.87 8.57
CA THR A 67 -5.87 7.75 8.24
C THR A 67 -7.16 7.14 8.81
N LYS A 68 -8.18 7.96 8.92
CA LYS A 68 -9.49 7.52 9.40
C LYS A 68 -10.42 7.37 8.21
N VAL A 69 -11.03 6.20 8.06
CA VAL A 69 -12.01 5.93 7.02
C VAL A 69 -13.31 5.50 7.67
N GLU A 70 -14.39 6.20 7.34
CA GLU A 70 -15.72 5.84 7.79
C GLU A 70 -16.44 5.10 6.66
N ARG A 71 -17.03 3.96 7.01
CA ARG A 71 -17.82 3.16 6.08
C ARG A 71 -19.21 2.96 6.63
N THR A 72 -20.18 3.00 5.75
CA THR A 72 -21.57 2.68 6.10
C THR A 72 -21.99 1.46 5.30
N ILE A 73 -22.35 0.40 6.00
CA ILE A 73 -22.89 -0.81 5.38
C ILE A 73 -24.28 -1.05 5.98
N GLY A 74 -25.31 -0.86 5.17
CA GLY A 74 -26.69 -0.88 5.65
C GLY A 74 -26.91 0.26 6.65
N ASN A 75 -27.33 -0.07 7.86
CA ASN A 75 -27.57 0.90 8.93
C ASN A 75 -26.40 1.01 9.91
N ASN A 76 -25.32 0.31 9.65
CA ASN A 76 -24.17 0.27 10.56
C ASN A 76 -23.03 1.13 10.02
N LYS A 77 -22.41 1.89 10.92
CA LYS A 77 -21.22 2.67 10.63
C LYS A 77 -20.00 1.96 11.17
N TYR A 78 -18.97 1.88 10.34
CA TYR A 78 -17.70 1.27 10.69
C TYR A 78 -16.60 2.32 10.52
N ILE A 79 -15.66 2.31 11.45
CA ILE A 79 -14.50 3.21 11.39
C ILE A 79 -13.25 2.34 11.30
N ASP A 80 -12.48 2.53 10.22
CA ASP A 80 -11.21 1.87 10.00
C ASP A 80 -10.06 2.87 10.08
N TYR A 81 -8.90 2.38 10.44
CA TYR A 81 -7.67 3.17 10.50
C TYR A 81 -6.59 2.49 9.66
N PRO A 82 -6.72 2.51 8.33
CA PRO A 82 -5.72 1.90 7.46
C PRO A 82 -4.40 2.65 7.51
N ILE A 83 -3.33 1.90 7.31
CA ILE A 83 -1.99 2.46 7.18
C ILE A 83 -1.85 3.09 5.80
N VAL A 84 -1.30 4.28 5.77
CA VAL A 84 -1.03 5.02 4.54
C VAL A 84 0.43 5.44 4.52
N TYR A 85 0.94 5.68 3.33
CA TYR A 85 2.36 5.94 3.11
C TYR A 85 2.57 7.25 2.37
N THR A 86 3.68 7.89 2.66
CA THR A 86 4.20 8.99 1.85
C THR A 86 5.34 8.43 1.01
N VAL A 87 5.26 8.60 -0.29
CA VAL A 87 6.22 8.05 -1.24
C VAL A 87 6.79 9.19 -2.08
N VAL A 88 8.11 9.29 -2.10
CA VAL A 88 8.83 10.23 -2.96
C VAL A 88 9.25 9.50 -4.23
N HIS A 89 8.92 10.05 -5.37
CA HIS A 89 9.21 9.48 -6.68
C HIS A 89 9.64 10.57 -7.66
N ALA A 90 10.01 10.18 -8.87
CA ALA A 90 10.58 11.10 -9.86
C ALA A 90 9.66 12.29 -10.19
N LYS A 91 8.35 12.13 -10.03
CA LYS A 91 7.38 13.20 -10.35
C LYS A 91 6.99 14.04 -9.13
N GLY A 92 7.53 13.73 -7.95
CA GLY A 92 7.24 14.49 -6.74
C GLY A 92 6.93 13.61 -5.55
N VAL A 93 5.95 14.02 -4.76
CA VAL A 93 5.59 13.34 -3.51
C VAL A 93 4.12 12.95 -3.58
N SER A 94 3.83 11.68 -3.32
CA SER A 94 2.46 11.20 -3.16
C SER A 94 2.20 10.91 -1.68
N ARG A 95 1.14 11.49 -1.15
CA ARG A 95 0.75 11.35 0.25
C ARG A 95 -0.49 10.47 0.38
N CYS A 96 -0.66 9.88 1.53
CA CYS A 96 -1.83 9.04 1.84
C CYS A 96 -2.01 7.90 0.84
N VAL A 97 -0.90 7.30 0.42
CA VAL A 97 -0.92 6.18 -0.52
C VAL A 97 -1.34 4.93 0.23
N SER A 98 -2.38 4.26 -0.26
CA SER A 98 -2.86 3.01 0.31
C SER A 98 -1.85 1.89 0.13
N GLU A 99 -1.80 0.99 1.08
CA GLU A 99 -0.88 -0.15 1.05
C GLU A 99 -1.09 -1.04 -0.18
N CYS A 100 -2.33 -1.17 -0.64
CA CYS A 100 -2.66 -1.97 -1.83
C CYS A 100 -2.12 -1.37 -3.14
N LYS A 101 -1.74 -0.10 -3.14
CA LYS A 101 -1.15 0.58 -4.29
C LYS A 101 0.36 0.42 -4.35
N LEU A 102 0.94 -0.19 -3.35
CA LEU A 102 2.38 -0.36 -3.22
C LEU A 102 2.78 -1.82 -3.30
N GLY A 103 3.96 -2.07 -3.82
CA GLY A 103 4.55 -3.39 -3.83
C GLY A 103 6.05 -3.30 -3.65
N SER A 104 6.67 -4.36 -3.19
CA SER A 104 8.13 -4.41 -3.12
C SER A 104 8.71 -4.54 -4.52
N VAL A 105 9.93 -4.04 -4.71
CA VAL A 105 10.63 -4.17 -5.99
C VAL A 105 10.84 -5.64 -6.33
N ALA A 106 11.17 -6.45 -5.34
CA ALA A 106 11.36 -7.89 -5.54
C ALA A 106 10.08 -8.57 -6.03
N GLU A 107 8.95 -8.27 -5.41
CA GLU A 107 7.67 -8.81 -5.83
C GLU A 107 7.32 -8.41 -7.26
N HIS A 108 7.55 -7.16 -7.61
CA HIS A 108 7.27 -6.67 -8.96
C HIS A 108 8.15 -7.36 -9.99
N ILE A 109 9.44 -7.48 -9.73
CA ILE A 109 10.37 -8.17 -10.62
C ILE A 109 9.94 -9.62 -10.82
N LEU A 110 9.53 -10.27 -9.73
CA LEU A 110 9.05 -11.65 -9.80
C LEU A 110 7.79 -11.77 -10.68
N LYS A 111 6.83 -10.88 -10.48
CA LYS A 111 5.61 -10.86 -11.30
C LYS A 111 5.91 -10.68 -12.78
N GLU A 112 6.79 -9.74 -13.10
CA GLU A 112 7.17 -9.51 -14.50
C GLU A 112 7.89 -10.71 -15.10
N ARG A 113 8.73 -11.35 -14.33
CA ARG A 113 9.43 -12.55 -14.77
C ARG A 113 8.44 -13.69 -15.03
N LEU A 114 7.48 -13.90 -14.13
CA LEU A 114 6.46 -14.94 -14.31
C LEU A 114 5.58 -14.68 -15.54
N LYS A 115 5.25 -13.43 -15.82
CA LYS A 115 4.52 -13.07 -17.05
C LYS A 115 5.31 -13.42 -18.30
N ARG A 116 6.61 -13.13 -18.31
CA ARG A 116 7.47 -13.45 -19.45
C ARG A 116 7.58 -14.95 -19.65
N ASP A 117 7.78 -15.69 -18.59
CA ASP A 117 7.88 -17.15 -18.65
C ASP A 117 6.56 -17.76 -19.13
N GLY A 118 5.44 -17.25 -18.66
CA GLY A 118 4.13 -17.67 -19.12
C GLY A 118 3.92 -17.43 -20.62
N LYS A 119 4.30 -16.25 -21.11
CA LYS A 119 4.23 -15.95 -22.54
C LYS A 119 5.16 -16.82 -23.34
N ASN A 120 6.36 -17.05 -22.89
CA ASN A 120 7.32 -17.91 -23.56
C ASN A 120 6.81 -19.33 -23.62
N ASN A 121 6.22 -19.84 -22.58
CA ASN A 121 5.63 -21.16 -22.56
C ASN A 121 4.46 -21.28 -23.54
N GLU A 122 3.62 -20.28 -23.63
CA GLU A 122 2.55 -20.25 -24.62
C GLU A 122 3.07 -20.22 -26.04
N GLN A 123 4.08 -19.39 -26.29
CA GLN A 123 4.69 -19.32 -27.63
C GLN A 123 5.42 -20.58 -28.01
N ASN A 124 6.00 -21.28 -27.08
CA ASN A 124 6.78 -22.46 -27.32
C ASN A 124 5.97 -23.75 -27.25
N SER A 125 4.69 -23.66 -26.89
CA SER A 125 3.87 -24.85 -26.72
C SER A 125 3.74 -25.64 -28.00
N GLU A 126 3.62 -24.98 -29.13
CA GLU A 126 3.53 -25.63 -30.43
C GLU A 126 4.87 -26.17 -30.89
N PRO A 127 5.91 -25.37 -30.97
CA PRO A 127 7.22 -25.88 -31.40
C PRO A 127 7.84 -26.81 -30.38
N ALA A 128 7.47 -26.72 -29.12
CA ALA A 128 8.00 -27.62 -28.08
C ALA A 128 7.71 -29.07 -28.40
N THR A 129 6.69 -29.32 -29.14
CA THR A 129 6.36 -30.65 -29.54
C THR A 129 7.36 -31.24 -30.51
N ASN A 130 8.23 -30.44 -31.01
CA ASN A 130 9.25 -30.85 -31.95
C ASN A 130 10.41 -31.55 -31.31
N ASN A 131 10.32 -31.76 -30.05
CA ASN A 131 11.49 -32.30 -29.39
C ASN A 131 11.16 -33.43 -28.50
#